data_ec049dc9eed3d612fd0487f01a492124
#
_entry.id   ec049dc9eed3d612fd0487f01a492124
#
_cell.length_a   1.000
_cell.length_b   1.000
_cell.length_c   1.000
_cell.angle_alpha   90.00
_cell.angle_beta   90.00
_cell.angle_gamma   90.00
#
_symmetry.space_group_name_H-M   'P 1'
#
loop_
_entity.id
_entity.type
_entity.pdbx_description
1 polymer ?
#
loop_
_entity_poly.entity_id
_entity_poly.type
_entity_poly.pdbx_seq_one_letter_code
_entity_poly.pdbx_strand_id
1 'polypeptide(L)'
;MGSMRDAEVDTLAIPEGGLFIPTSSETPQMFNFYKMPRRYPDGSMEAMSMRGVYVPVMPGAAVNIEGSAEEYTYTGNTTFYKELSSIEPQIKSLRAESFKAARASYNKDLSEAQRDSLQNLVQGYENEIQETVVNFAKTNNTSDAALFVFYTYANLEKNSAVLDQFATTVKEGPLADIYTH
;
A
#
# COMPACT_ATOMS: atom_id res chain seq x y z
N MET A 1 0.51 4.79 16.02
CA MET A 1 -0.25 3.54 15.83
C MET A 1 -1.70 3.86 16.18
N GLY A 2 -2.48 4.34 15.20
CA GLY A 2 -3.88 4.70 15.38
C GLY A 2 -4.67 3.49 15.86
N SER A 3 -5.51 3.71 16.84
CA SER A 3 -6.36 2.69 17.45
C SER A 3 -7.32 2.14 16.39
N MET A 4 -7.29 0.84 16.12
CA MET A 4 -8.30 0.14 15.30
C MET A 4 -9.73 0.20 15.93
N ARG A 5 -9.94 1.00 16.96
CA ARG A 5 -11.20 0.98 17.73
C ARG A 5 -12.37 1.69 17.07
N ASP A 6 -12.11 2.49 16.03
CA ASP A 6 -13.13 3.28 15.35
C ASP A 6 -13.30 2.89 13.87
N ALA A 7 -12.73 1.75 13.43
CA ALA A 7 -12.94 1.27 12.07
C ALA A 7 -14.36 0.69 11.95
N GLU A 8 -15.19 1.35 11.17
CA GLU A 8 -16.50 0.81 10.77
C GLU A 8 -16.26 -0.37 9.82
N VAL A 9 -16.64 -1.57 10.23
CA VAL A 9 -16.46 -2.81 9.45
C VAL A 9 -17.81 -3.25 8.93
N ASP A 10 -17.91 -3.35 7.60
CA ASP A 10 -19.10 -3.87 6.94
C ASP A 10 -18.74 -5.03 6.00
N THR A 11 -19.69 -5.92 5.77
CA THR A 11 -19.53 -7.04 4.85
C THR A 11 -20.34 -6.77 3.58
N LEU A 12 -19.63 -6.57 2.48
CA LEU A 12 -20.23 -6.23 1.19
C LEU A 12 -20.13 -7.42 0.22
N ALA A 13 -21.25 -7.74 -0.44
CA ALA A 13 -21.26 -8.63 -1.59
C ALA A 13 -21.02 -7.78 -2.85
N ILE A 14 -19.97 -8.10 -3.60
CA ILE A 14 -19.68 -7.42 -4.86
C ILE A 14 -20.42 -8.16 -5.97
N PRO A 15 -21.47 -7.57 -6.57
CA PRO A 15 -22.22 -8.17 -7.68
C PRO A 15 -21.37 -8.21 -8.96
N GLU A 16 -21.83 -8.99 -9.95
CA GLU A 16 -21.27 -8.92 -11.29
C GLU A 16 -21.45 -7.50 -11.85
N GLY A 17 -20.35 -6.84 -12.23
CA GLY A 17 -20.35 -5.45 -12.67
C GLY A 17 -19.87 -4.44 -11.61
N GLY A 18 -19.54 -4.92 -10.41
CA GLY A 18 -18.93 -4.08 -9.37
C GLY A 18 -19.91 -3.52 -8.35
N LEU A 19 -19.38 -2.80 -7.39
CA LEU A 19 -20.12 -2.15 -6.32
C LEU A 19 -19.69 -0.68 -6.25
N PHE A 20 -20.66 0.22 -6.21
CA PHE A 20 -20.43 1.64 -5.94
C PHE A 20 -20.66 1.92 -4.44
N ILE A 21 -19.63 2.42 -3.75
CA ILE A 21 -19.71 2.82 -2.34
C ILE A 21 -19.66 4.35 -2.29
N PRO A 22 -20.77 5.04 -2.04
CA PRO A 22 -20.76 6.48 -1.86
C PRO A 22 -20.05 6.83 -0.55
N THR A 23 -19.14 7.79 -0.60
CA THR A 23 -18.51 8.36 0.59
C THR A 23 -18.74 9.86 0.59
N SER A 24 -18.95 10.44 1.78
CA SER A 24 -19.22 11.88 1.95
C SER A 24 -18.19 12.54 2.88
N SER A 25 -17.03 11.97 3.04
CA SER A 25 -16.00 12.53 3.92
C SER A 25 -15.38 13.80 3.33
N GLU A 26 -15.23 14.81 4.16
CA GLU A 26 -14.50 16.04 3.83
C GLU A 26 -12.99 15.88 4.08
N THR A 27 -12.58 14.77 4.67
CA THR A 27 -11.17 14.42 4.93
C THR A 27 -10.77 13.17 4.17
N PRO A 28 -9.48 12.99 3.83
CA PRO A 28 -8.98 11.77 3.24
C PRO A 28 -9.28 10.55 4.13
N GLN A 29 -9.64 9.44 3.52
CA GLN A 29 -9.93 8.18 4.22
C GLN A 29 -9.12 7.04 3.62
N MET A 30 -8.74 6.08 4.48
CA MET A 30 -8.12 4.84 4.04
C MET A 30 -9.15 3.72 4.05
N PHE A 31 -9.48 3.22 2.89
CA PHE A 31 -10.35 2.04 2.74
C PHE A 31 -9.52 0.77 2.66
N ASN A 32 -9.91 -0.21 3.45
CA ASN A 32 -9.27 -1.51 3.48
C ASN A 32 -10.31 -2.58 3.16
N PHE A 33 -10.09 -3.34 2.10
CA PHE A 33 -10.96 -4.43 1.69
C PHE A 33 -10.25 -5.76 1.87
N TYR A 34 -10.86 -6.68 2.60
CA TYR A 34 -10.34 -8.03 2.82
C TYR A 34 -11.31 -9.06 2.27
N LYS A 35 -10.77 -10.11 1.65
CA LYS A 35 -11.58 -11.27 1.27
C LYS A 35 -11.99 -12.03 2.52
N MET A 36 -13.30 -12.21 2.70
CA MET A 36 -13.80 -13.09 3.76
C MET A 36 -13.43 -14.55 3.48
N PRO A 37 -12.86 -15.27 4.46
CA PRO A 37 -12.52 -16.67 4.30
C PRO A 37 -13.78 -17.52 4.11
N ARG A 38 -13.72 -18.48 3.19
CA ARG A 38 -14.81 -19.43 2.96
C ARG A 38 -14.87 -20.45 4.08
N ARG A 39 -16.07 -20.82 4.48
CA ARG A 39 -16.32 -21.97 5.30
C ARG A 39 -16.62 -23.16 4.40
N TYR A 40 -15.88 -24.25 4.57
CA TYR A 40 -16.09 -25.47 3.81
C TYR A 40 -17.21 -26.33 4.44
N PRO A 41 -17.83 -27.27 3.66
CA PRO A 41 -18.89 -28.15 4.18
C PRO A 41 -18.48 -29.03 5.36
N ASP A 42 -17.18 -29.33 5.50
CA ASP A 42 -16.59 -30.11 6.61
C ASP A 42 -16.39 -29.28 7.89
N GLY A 43 -16.79 -27.99 7.85
CA GLY A 43 -16.66 -27.06 8.98
C GLY A 43 -15.30 -26.37 9.07
N SER A 44 -14.32 -26.76 8.25
CA SER A 44 -13.05 -26.05 8.15
C SER A 44 -13.21 -24.67 7.52
N MET A 45 -12.23 -23.78 7.76
CA MET A 45 -12.22 -22.45 7.17
C MET A 45 -11.02 -22.30 6.24
N GLU A 46 -11.22 -21.58 5.13
CA GLU A 46 -10.12 -21.10 4.28
C GLU A 46 -9.13 -20.31 5.16
N ALA A 47 -7.84 -20.47 4.93
CA ALA A 47 -6.85 -19.66 5.62
C ALA A 47 -7.10 -18.17 5.33
N MET A 48 -7.20 -17.37 6.40
CA MET A 48 -7.41 -15.93 6.24
C MET A 48 -6.20 -15.30 5.56
N SER A 49 -6.39 -14.73 4.39
CA SER A 49 -5.37 -13.91 3.77
C SER A 49 -5.34 -12.56 4.47
N MET A 50 -4.19 -12.20 5.04
CA MET A 50 -3.96 -10.85 5.57
C MET A 50 -3.72 -9.82 4.44
N ARG A 51 -3.76 -10.27 3.19
CA ARG A 51 -3.66 -9.39 2.04
C ARG A 51 -5.02 -8.75 1.80
N GLY A 52 -5.01 -7.44 1.75
CA GLY A 52 -6.18 -6.64 1.45
C GLY A 52 -5.88 -5.60 0.38
N VAL A 53 -6.93 -5.01 -0.14
CA VAL A 53 -6.86 -3.85 -1.02
C VAL A 53 -6.87 -2.62 -0.12
N TYR A 54 -5.82 -1.81 -0.18
CA TYR A 54 -5.67 -0.58 0.59
C TYR A 54 -5.74 0.59 -0.38
N VAL A 55 -6.75 1.41 -0.24
CA VAL A 55 -7.01 2.51 -1.17
C VAL A 55 -7.22 3.81 -0.40
N PRO A 56 -6.36 4.82 -0.61
CA PRO A 56 -6.63 6.16 -0.12
C PRO A 56 -7.76 6.78 -0.96
N VAL A 57 -8.77 7.31 -0.31
CA VAL A 57 -9.86 8.05 -0.95
C VAL A 57 -9.78 9.51 -0.53
N MET A 58 -9.42 10.36 -1.47
CA MET A 58 -9.32 11.81 -1.28
C MET A 58 -10.71 12.44 -1.37
N PRO A 59 -10.96 13.56 -0.64
CA PRO A 59 -12.22 14.28 -0.71
C PRO A 59 -12.61 14.63 -2.16
N GLY A 60 -13.86 14.38 -2.53
CA GLY A 60 -14.38 14.65 -3.87
C GLY A 60 -13.82 13.76 -4.98
N ALA A 61 -13.00 12.76 -4.67
CA ALA A 61 -12.49 11.83 -5.66
C ALA A 61 -13.49 10.73 -5.98
N ALA A 62 -13.54 10.35 -7.28
CA ALA A 62 -14.11 9.09 -7.73
C ALA A 62 -12.95 8.12 -7.99
N VAL A 63 -12.96 6.98 -7.29
CA VAL A 63 -11.90 5.97 -7.39
C VAL A 63 -12.48 4.69 -7.95
N ASN A 64 -11.88 4.18 -9.02
CA ASN A 64 -12.17 2.88 -9.59
C ASN A 64 -11.10 1.88 -9.15
N ILE A 65 -11.52 0.73 -8.63
CA ILE A 65 -10.65 -0.35 -8.15
C ILE A 65 -10.94 -1.57 -9.01
N GLU A 66 -9.91 -2.16 -9.59
CA GLU A 66 -10.00 -3.35 -10.44
C GLU A 66 -9.00 -4.41 -9.99
N GLY A 67 -9.38 -5.67 -10.13
CA GLY A 67 -8.52 -6.82 -9.81
C GLY A 67 -9.02 -7.66 -8.64
N SER A 68 -8.06 -8.25 -7.92
CA SER A 68 -8.30 -9.12 -6.76
C SER A 68 -7.62 -8.57 -5.52
N ALA A 69 -7.85 -9.19 -4.36
CA ALA A 69 -7.16 -8.80 -3.12
C ALA A 69 -5.64 -9.03 -3.17
N GLU A 70 -5.18 -9.92 -4.03
CA GLU A 70 -3.77 -10.24 -4.24
C GLU A 70 -3.11 -9.31 -5.25
N GLU A 71 -3.86 -8.90 -6.28
CA GLU A 71 -3.36 -8.09 -7.38
C GLU A 71 -4.45 -7.11 -7.82
N TYR A 72 -4.30 -5.87 -7.45
CA TYR A 72 -5.25 -4.81 -7.76
C TYR A 72 -4.57 -3.55 -8.24
N THR A 73 -5.34 -2.81 -9.04
CA THR A 73 -5.03 -1.44 -9.44
C THR A 73 -6.16 -0.53 -9.03
N TYR A 74 -5.87 0.74 -8.84
CA TYR A 74 -6.89 1.76 -8.68
C TYR A 74 -6.53 3.00 -9.48
N THR A 75 -7.56 3.66 -9.98
CA THR A 75 -7.46 4.92 -10.73
C THR A 75 -8.44 5.93 -10.14
N GLY A 76 -8.15 7.18 -10.31
CA GLY A 76 -9.03 8.25 -9.84
C GLY A 76 -8.94 9.50 -10.70
N ASN A 77 -9.90 10.39 -10.50
CA ASN A 77 -10.09 11.58 -11.32
C ASN A 77 -9.26 12.79 -10.87
N THR A 78 -8.44 12.66 -9.82
CA THR A 78 -7.62 13.77 -9.29
C THR A 78 -6.13 13.62 -9.63
N THR A 79 -5.36 14.69 -9.48
CA THR A 79 -3.91 14.70 -9.67
C THR A 79 -3.22 13.68 -8.75
N PHE A 80 -3.70 13.54 -7.53
CA PHE A 80 -3.22 12.57 -6.55
C PHE A 80 -3.08 11.15 -7.16
N TYR A 81 -4.14 10.62 -7.80
CA TYR A 81 -4.11 9.28 -8.38
C TYR A 81 -3.26 9.18 -9.64
N LYS A 82 -3.15 10.27 -10.41
CA LYS A 82 -2.25 10.32 -11.57
C LYS A 82 -0.80 10.18 -11.14
N GLU A 83 -0.42 10.87 -10.08
CA GLU A 83 0.92 10.80 -9.51
C GLU A 83 1.19 9.43 -8.88
N LEU A 84 0.24 8.85 -8.14
CA LEU A 84 0.37 7.49 -7.63
C LEU A 84 0.56 6.46 -8.74
N SER A 85 -0.22 6.54 -9.81
CA SER A 85 -0.12 5.61 -10.94
C SER A 85 1.21 5.69 -11.68
N SER A 86 1.96 6.78 -11.51
CA SER A 86 3.30 6.92 -12.11
C SER A 86 4.39 6.17 -11.35
N ILE A 87 4.20 5.89 -10.06
CA ILE A 87 5.24 5.33 -9.19
C ILE A 87 4.89 3.97 -8.58
N GLU A 88 3.64 3.79 -8.14
CA GLU A 88 3.23 2.55 -7.44
C GLU A 88 3.45 1.26 -8.23
N PRO A 89 3.25 1.18 -9.57
CA PRO A 89 3.52 -0.04 -10.31
C PRO A 89 4.97 -0.51 -10.18
N GLN A 90 5.94 0.41 -10.19
CA GLN A 90 7.35 0.09 -10.00
C GLN A 90 7.60 -0.45 -8.59
N ILE A 91 7.10 0.24 -7.55
CA ILE A 91 7.26 -0.21 -6.16
C ILE A 91 6.61 -1.58 -5.94
N LYS A 92 5.40 -1.79 -6.47
CA LYS A 92 4.67 -3.06 -6.36
C LYS A 92 5.44 -4.20 -7.05
N SER A 93 6.02 -3.95 -8.22
CA SER A 93 6.85 -4.92 -8.93
C SER A 93 8.09 -5.32 -8.12
N LEU A 94 8.83 -4.35 -7.60
CA LEU A 94 10.02 -4.61 -6.75
C LEU A 94 9.65 -5.39 -5.49
N ARG A 95 8.52 -5.05 -4.84
CA ARG A 95 8.03 -5.80 -3.68
C ARG A 95 7.63 -7.23 -4.02
N ALA A 96 7.04 -7.46 -5.19
CA ALA A 96 6.70 -8.80 -5.63
C ALA A 96 7.95 -9.66 -5.85
N GLU A 97 9.00 -9.12 -6.46
CA GLU A 97 10.28 -9.83 -6.65
C GLU A 97 11.01 -10.03 -5.31
N SER A 98 11.04 -9.05 -4.42
CA SER A 98 11.56 -9.19 -3.05
C SER A 98 10.86 -10.33 -2.30
N PHE A 99 9.52 -10.34 -2.33
CA PHE A 99 8.74 -11.39 -1.69
C PHE A 99 8.99 -12.78 -2.29
N LYS A 100 9.12 -12.88 -3.61
CA LYS A 100 9.43 -14.13 -4.30
C LYS A 100 10.82 -14.67 -3.90
N ALA A 101 11.82 -13.80 -3.85
CA ALA A 101 13.17 -14.17 -3.39
C ALA A 101 13.16 -14.57 -1.91
N ALA A 102 12.49 -13.82 -1.06
CA ALA A 102 12.33 -14.14 0.35
C ALA A 102 11.65 -15.50 0.55
N ARG A 103 10.55 -15.76 -0.17
CA ARG A 103 9.86 -17.07 -0.11
C ARG A 103 10.76 -18.22 -0.57
N ALA A 104 11.54 -18.01 -1.62
CA ALA A 104 12.48 -19.02 -2.13
C ALA A 104 13.55 -19.36 -1.11
N SER A 105 14.02 -18.40 -0.29
CA SER A 105 15.07 -18.60 0.73
C SER A 105 14.67 -19.55 1.87
N TYR A 106 13.37 -19.82 2.05
CA TYR A 106 12.86 -20.76 3.06
C TYR A 106 12.91 -22.23 2.60
N ASN A 107 13.30 -22.51 1.36
CA ASN A 107 13.45 -23.88 0.91
C ASN A 107 14.56 -24.58 1.70
N LYS A 108 14.25 -25.73 2.30
CA LYS A 108 15.14 -26.48 3.17
C LYS A 108 16.31 -27.15 2.41
N ASP A 109 16.13 -27.38 1.11
CA ASP A 109 17.14 -28.05 0.26
C ASP A 109 18.22 -27.10 -0.25
N LEU A 110 18.15 -25.80 0.08
CA LEU A 110 19.17 -24.83 -0.31
C LEU A 110 20.44 -24.96 0.55
N SER A 111 21.59 -24.84 -0.12
CA SER A 111 22.87 -24.62 0.56
C SER A 111 22.86 -23.22 1.24
N GLU A 112 23.75 -23.04 2.21
CA GLU A 112 23.94 -21.75 2.89
C GLU A 112 24.25 -20.62 1.87
N ALA A 113 25.20 -20.86 0.96
CA ALA A 113 25.55 -19.88 -0.08
C ALA A 113 24.36 -19.49 -1.00
N GLN A 114 23.48 -20.45 -1.31
CA GLN A 114 22.27 -20.15 -2.10
C GLN A 114 21.26 -19.31 -1.30
N ARG A 115 21.13 -19.61 0.00
CA ARG A 115 20.25 -18.84 0.89
C ARG A 115 20.75 -17.42 1.07
N ASP A 116 22.07 -17.24 1.28
CA ASP A 116 22.70 -15.93 1.37
C ASP A 116 22.54 -15.11 0.09
N SER A 117 22.68 -15.75 -1.06
CA SER A 117 22.44 -15.11 -2.36
C SER A 117 21.00 -14.58 -2.47
N LEU A 118 20.00 -15.37 -2.06
CA LEU A 118 18.60 -14.93 -2.08
C LEU A 118 18.34 -13.80 -1.07
N GLN A 119 18.95 -13.86 0.11
CA GLN A 119 18.85 -12.78 1.10
C GLN A 119 19.45 -11.47 0.59
N ASN A 120 20.59 -11.55 -0.11
CA ASN A 120 21.20 -10.39 -0.74
C ASN A 120 20.32 -9.79 -1.84
N LEU A 121 19.59 -10.62 -2.62
CA LEU A 121 18.61 -10.15 -3.58
C LEU A 121 17.44 -9.42 -2.90
N VAL A 122 16.91 -9.96 -1.82
CA VAL A 122 15.86 -9.29 -1.02
C VAL A 122 16.34 -7.92 -0.57
N GLN A 123 17.54 -7.85 0.02
CA GLN A 123 18.11 -6.58 0.47
C GLN A 123 18.32 -5.60 -0.70
N GLY A 124 18.73 -6.09 -1.87
CA GLY A 124 18.87 -5.30 -3.09
C GLY A 124 17.54 -4.64 -3.49
N TYR A 125 16.46 -5.43 -3.57
CA TYR A 125 15.13 -4.91 -3.89
C TYR A 125 14.62 -3.92 -2.85
N GLU A 126 14.81 -4.19 -1.55
CA GLU A 126 14.41 -3.25 -0.50
C GLU A 126 15.16 -1.92 -0.59
N ASN A 127 16.45 -1.94 -0.91
CA ASN A 127 17.23 -0.74 -1.12
C ASN A 127 16.72 0.05 -2.34
N GLU A 128 16.43 -0.62 -3.46
CA GLU A 128 15.89 0.00 -4.66
C GLU A 128 14.51 0.64 -4.41
N ILE A 129 13.65 -0.02 -3.62
CA ILE A 129 12.38 0.55 -3.18
C ILE A 129 12.62 1.83 -2.37
N GLN A 130 13.54 1.80 -1.39
CA GLN A 130 13.85 2.98 -0.58
C GLN A 130 14.39 4.14 -1.41
N GLU A 131 15.29 3.89 -2.35
CA GLU A 131 15.82 4.90 -3.26
C GLU A 131 14.70 5.50 -4.14
N THR A 132 13.85 4.64 -4.72
CA THR A 132 12.72 5.06 -5.58
C THR A 132 11.77 5.96 -4.81
N VAL A 133 11.37 5.55 -3.61
CA VAL A 133 10.43 6.28 -2.74
C VAL A 133 11.03 7.62 -2.29
N VAL A 134 12.27 7.63 -1.83
CA VAL A 134 12.95 8.84 -1.36
C VAL A 134 13.15 9.84 -2.50
N ASN A 135 13.54 9.36 -3.68
CA ASN A 135 13.71 10.23 -4.85
C ASN A 135 12.38 10.82 -5.31
N PHE A 136 11.32 10.02 -5.34
CA PHE A 136 9.97 10.50 -5.66
C PHE A 136 9.50 11.56 -4.66
N ALA A 137 9.66 11.32 -3.37
CA ALA A 137 9.31 12.25 -2.31
C ALA A 137 10.05 13.60 -2.43
N LYS A 138 11.36 13.56 -2.67
CA LYS A 138 12.18 14.77 -2.84
C LYS A 138 11.81 15.57 -4.07
N THR A 139 11.53 14.88 -5.18
CA THR A 139 11.20 15.54 -6.45
C THR A 139 9.79 16.14 -6.44
N ASN A 140 8.86 15.52 -5.69
CA ASN A 140 7.46 15.91 -5.63
C ASN A 140 7.04 16.36 -4.22
N ASN A 141 7.89 17.09 -3.52
CA ASN A 141 7.71 17.46 -2.12
C ASN A 141 6.54 18.43 -1.84
N THR A 142 5.82 18.88 -2.86
CA THR A 142 4.59 19.66 -2.78
C THR A 142 3.33 18.82 -3.06
N SER A 143 3.47 17.49 -3.17
CA SER A 143 2.40 16.57 -3.54
C SER A 143 1.96 15.71 -2.35
N ASP A 144 0.64 15.63 -2.14
CA ASP A 144 0.03 14.69 -1.21
C ASP A 144 0.30 13.23 -1.60
N ALA A 145 0.36 12.92 -2.89
CA ALA A 145 0.68 11.57 -3.37
C ALA A 145 2.11 11.17 -2.99
N ALA A 146 3.06 12.11 -3.04
CA ALA A 146 4.43 11.85 -2.62
C ALA A 146 4.53 11.63 -1.10
N LEU A 147 3.77 12.37 -0.31
CA LEU A 147 3.67 12.16 1.15
C LEU A 147 3.07 10.78 1.45
N PHE A 148 1.98 10.41 0.76
CA PHE A 148 1.35 9.09 0.88
C PHE A 148 2.34 7.95 0.57
N VAL A 149 3.04 8.03 -0.57
CA VAL A 149 4.03 7.04 -0.99
C VAL A 149 5.16 6.94 0.05
N PHE A 150 5.62 8.08 0.55
CA PHE A 150 6.68 8.12 1.55
C PHE A 150 6.25 7.44 2.86
N TYR A 151 5.09 7.76 3.42
CA TYR A 151 4.62 7.11 4.64
C TYR A 151 4.29 5.62 4.46
N THR A 152 3.84 5.23 3.25
CA THR A 152 3.44 3.85 2.98
C THR A 152 4.64 2.92 2.76
N TYR A 153 5.72 3.41 2.15
CA TYR A 153 6.79 2.56 1.64
C TYR A 153 8.20 2.89 2.17
N ALA A 154 8.43 4.09 2.70
CA ALA A 154 9.75 4.46 3.22
C ALA A 154 10.04 3.84 4.59
N ASN A 155 11.31 3.55 4.84
CA ASN A 155 11.79 3.32 6.19
C ASN A 155 11.92 4.68 6.89
N LEU A 156 10.92 5.03 7.70
CA LEU A 156 10.83 6.35 8.36
C LEU A 156 11.99 6.61 9.33
N GLU A 157 12.50 5.57 10.01
CA GLU A 157 13.63 5.72 10.94
C GLU A 157 14.89 6.18 10.22
N LYS A 158 15.13 5.65 9.01
CA LYS A 158 16.33 5.98 8.21
C LYS A 158 16.16 7.27 7.40
N ASN A 159 14.93 7.63 7.04
CA ASN A 159 14.64 8.68 6.08
C ASN A 159 13.86 9.86 6.66
N SER A 160 13.78 9.99 7.99
CA SER A 160 12.99 11.05 8.67
C SER A 160 13.30 12.47 8.17
N ALA A 161 14.56 12.77 7.85
CA ALA A 161 14.97 14.08 7.33
C ALA A 161 14.33 14.43 5.96
N VAL A 162 13.74 13.46 5.25
CA VAL A 162 12.99 13.73 4.01
C VAL A 162 11.66 14.40 4.32
N LEU A 163 11.03 14.09 5.47
CA LEU A 163 9.79 14.74 5.90
C LEU A 163 9.96 16.25 6.04
N ASP A 164 11.13 16.71 6.49
CA ASP A 164 11.41 18.14 6.64
C ASP A 164 11.41 18.90 5.30
N GLN A 165 11.64 18.16 4.19
CA GLN A 165 11.70 18.73 2.85
C GLN A 165 10.32 18.90 2.20
N PHE A 166 9.27 18.28 2.74
CA PHE A 166 7.93 18.51 2.23
C PHE A 166 7.46 19.93 2.54
N ALA A 167 6.68 20.49 1.60
CA ALA A 167 6.05 21.80 1.79
C ALA A 167 5.14 21.79 3.02
N THR A 168 5.05 22.90 3.72
CA THR A 168 4.20 23.07 4.90
C THR A 168 2.74 22.72 4.60
N THR A 169 2.23 23.11 3.44
CA THR A 169 0.86 22.80 3.00
C THR A 169 0.57 21.31 2.89
N VAL A 170 1.58 20.49 2.60
CA VAL A 170 1.45 19.01 2.53
C VAL A 170 1.61 18.41 3.94
N LYS A 171 2.57 18.89 4.72
CA LYS A 171 2.82 18.40 6.09
C LYS A 171 1.68 18.71 7.08
N GLU A 172 0.98 19.81 6.86
CA GLU A 172 -0.15 20.28 7.65
C GLU A 172 -1.48 20.04 6.93
N GLY A 173 -1.46 19.33 5.80
CA GLY A 173 -2.63 18.99 5.01
C GLY A 173 -3.42 17.82 5.61
N PRO A 174 -4.67 17.64 5.17
CA PRO A 174 -5.57 16.60 5.72
C PRO A 174 -5.02 15.18 5.59
N LEU A 175 -4.16 14.91 4.60
CA LEU A 175 -3.55 13.58 4.44
C LEU A 175 -2.50 13.30 5.51
N ALA A 176 -1.76 14.31 5.96
CA ALA A 176 -0.76 14.16 7.01
C ALA A 176 -1.39 13.74 8.34
N ASP A 177 -2.62 14.19 8.63
CA ASP A 177 -3.34 13.82 9.85
C ASP A 177 -3.57 12.32 9.99
N ILE A 178 -3.72 11.59 8.87
CA ILE A 178 -3.87 10.13 8.86
C ILE A 178 -2.64 9.42 9.44
N TYR A 179 -1.46 10.02 9.31
CA TYR A 179 -0.17 9.41 9.69
C TYR A 179 0.42 9.96 10.98
N THR A 180 -0.07 11.09 11.47
CA THR A 180 0.48 11.77 12.65
C THR A 180 -0.34 11.52 13.93
N HIS A 181 -1.53 10.94 13.82
CA HIS A 181 -2.43 10.51 14.89
C HIS A 181 -2.61 8.99 14.91
#